data_4ddfa41575c3480045410fa7f26df6b8
#
_entry.id   4ddfa41575c3480045410fa7f26df6b8
#
_cell.length_a   1.000
_cell.length_b   1.000
_cell.length_c   1.000
_cell.angle_alpha   90.00
_cell.angle_beta   90.00
_cell.angle_gamma   90.00
#
_symmetry.space_group_name_H-M   'P 1'
#
loop_
_entity.id
_entity.type
_entity.pdbx_description
1 polymer ?
#
loop_
_entity_poly.entity_id
_entity_poly.type
_entity_poly.pdbx_seq_one_letter_code
_entity_poly.pdbx_strand_id
1 'polypeptide(L)'
;PPRHKSRMARARYSAAQLRSEEVRLQADARIRAQYDELGRLQETMQTYDTALMHTTLEMLRRAVEDGQLSVIEYYTEADGIYRNLQTLEELENRYHALLAELFRNSL
;
A
#
# COMPACT_ATOMS: atom_id res chain seq x y z
N PRO A 1 31.39 -33.82 -33.28
CA PRO A 1 30.89 -33.34 -34.55
C PRO A 1 30.24 -31.97 -34.46
N PRO A 2 30.38 -31.14 -35.47
CA PRO A 2 29.85 -29.78 -35.47
C PRO A 2 28.31 -29.70 -35.23
N ARG A 3 27.57 -30.68 -35.71
CA ARG A 3 26.11 -30.73 -35.56
C ARG A 3 25.65 -30.88 -34.10
N HIS A 4 26.38 -31.69 -33.32
CA HIS A 4 26.07 -31.87 -31.89
C HIS A 4 26.27 -30.60 -31.09
N LYS A 5 27.40 -29.92 -31.32
CA LYS A 5 27.69 -28.65 -30.66
C LYS A 5 26.69 -27.56 -31.05
N SER A 6 26.26 -27.49 -32.32
CA SER A 6 25.26 -26.56 -32.80
C SER A 6 23.90 -26.78 -32.16
N ARG A 7 23.48 -28.03 -32.02
CA ARG A 7 22.19 -28.39 -31.34
C ARG A 7 22.24 -28.03 -29.89
N MET A 8 23.30 -28.32 -29.18
CA MET A 8 23.47 -27.94 -27.78
C MET A 8 23.47 -26.42 -27.59
N ALA A 9 24.18 -25.71 -28.47
CA ALA A 9 24.21 -24.24 -28.43
C ALA A 9 22.81 -23.64 -28.66
N ARG A 10 22.06 -24.17 -29.62
CA ARG A 10 20.67 -23.73 -29.88
C ARG A 10 19.75 -24.03 -28.69
N ALA A 11 19.88 -25.22 -28.11
CA ALA A 11 19.08 -25.59 -26.93
C ALA A 11 19.37 -24.66 -25.74
N ARG A 12 20.65 -24.33 -25.50
CA ARG A 12 21.06 -23.40 -24.46
C ARG A 12 20.54 -21.99 -24.72
N TYR A 13 20.62 -21.53 -25.96
CA TYR A 13 20.11 -20.23 -26.36
C TYR A 13 18.60 -20.15 -26.17
N SER A 14 17.86 -21.14 -26.62
CA SER A 14 16.40 -21.20 -26.44
C SER A 14 16.01 -21.25 -24.97
N ALA A 15 16.72 -22.02 -24.14
CA ALA A 15 16.48 -22.09 -22.71
C ALA A 15 16.76 -20.73 -22.04
N ALA A 16 17.83 -20.06 -22.45
CA ALA A 16 18.16 -18.72 -21.94
C ALA A 16 17.10 -17.69 -22.33
N GLN A 17 16.59 -17.73 -23.57
CA GLN A 17 15.51 -16.87 -24.02
C GLN A 17 14.22 -17.09 -23.22
N LEU A 18 13.84 -18.35 -22.99
CA LEU A 18 12.65 -18.69 -22.21
C LEU A 18 12.76 -18.19 -20.78
N ARG A 19 13.93 -18.36 -20.16
CA ARG A 19 14.17 -17.83 -18.79
C ARG A 19 14.11 -16.31 -18.74
N SER A 20 14.70 -15.64 -19.73
CA SER A 20 14.67 -14.18 -19.83
C SER A 20 13.24 -13.67 -19.99
N GLU A 21 12.43 -14.32 -20.81
CA GLU A 21 11.04 -13.97 -21.02
C GLU A 21 10.20 -14.25 -19.76
N GLU A 22 10.44 -15.36 -19.08
CA GLU A 22 9.78 -15.67 -17.82
C GLU A 22 10.08 -14.61 -16.75
N VAL A 23 11.33 -14.19 -16.61
CA VAL A 23 11.73 -13.13 -15.69
C VAL A 23 11.01 -11.83 -16.03
N ARG A 24 10.92 -11.48 -17.32
CA ARG A 24 10.20 -10.29 -17.77
C ARG A 24 8.72 -10.36 -17.44
N LEU A 25 8.08 -11.51 -17.69
CA LEU A 25 6.66 -11.70 -17.37
C LEU A 25 6.39 -11.62 -15.87
N GLN A 26 7.28 -12.17 -15.05
CA GLN A 26 7.17 -12.08 -13.59
C GLN A 26 7.33 -10.64 -13.11
N ALA A 27 8.27 -9.88 -13.69
CA ALA A 27 8.46 -8.48 -13.36
C ALA A 27 7.22 -7.65 -13.74
N ASP A 28 6.66 -7.87 -14.93
CA ASP A 28 5.44 -7.20 -15.38
C ASP A 28 4.26 -7.51 -14.48
N ALA A 29 4.10 -8.77 -14.08
CA ALA A 29 3.03 -9.20 -13.18
C ALA A 29 3.16 -8.54 -11.80
N ARG A 30 4.39 -8.40 -11.29
CA ARG A 30 4.69 -7.72 -10.02
C ARG A 30 4.28 -6.25 -10.08
N ILE A 31 4.65 -5.57 -11.16
CA ILE A 31 4.31 -4.15 -11.35
C ILE A 31 2.79 -3.97 -11.41
N ARG A 32 2.08 -4.82 -12.14
CA ARG A 32 0.61 -4.77 -12.18
C ARG A 32 -0.02 -4.97 -10.80
N ALA A 33 0.49 -5.95 -10.05
CA ALA A 33 0.01 -6.21 -8.69
C ALA A 33 0.25 -5.00 -7.77
N GLN A 34 1.37 -4.31 -7.94
CA GLN A 34 1.67 -3.08 -7.19
C GLN A 34 0.73 -1.94 -7.57
N TYR A 35 0.41 -1.76 -8.84
CA TYR A 35 -0.58 -0.77 -9.28
C TYR A 35 -1.97 -1.08 -8.72
N ASP A 36 -2.37 -2.33 -8.72
CA ASP A 36 -3.65 -2.75 -8.16
C ASP A 36 -3.70 -2.49 -6.66
N GLU A 37 -2.64 -2.78 -5.94
CA GLU A 37 -2.53 -2.50 -4.51
C GLU A 37 -2.59 -1.00 -4.24
N LEU A 38 -1.90 -0.20 -5.06
CA LEU A 38 -1.94 1.26 -4.95
C LEU A 38 -3.37 1.79 -5.06
N GLY A 39 -4.14 1.28 -6.02
CA GLY A 39 -5.55 1.64 -6.19
C GLY A 39 -6.40 1.24 -5.00
N ARG A 40 -6.19 0.05 -4.44
CA ARG A 40 -6.92 -0.39 -3.24
C ARG A 40 -6.59 0.46 -2.02
N LEU A 41 -5.32 0.84 -1.86
CA LEU A 41 -4.91 1.73 -0.77
C LEU A 41 -5.57 3.10 -0.90
N GLN A 42 -5.62 3.66 -2.11
CA GLN A 42 -6.31 4.94 -2.37
C GLN A 42 -7.79 4.86 -2.01
N GLU A 43 -8.48 3.82 -2.45
CA GLU A 43 -9.89 3.61 -2.13
C GLU A 43 -10.13 3.50 -0.63
N THR A 44 -9.29 2.74 0.07
CA THR A 44 -9.40 2.59 1.52
C THR A 44 -9.15 3.90 2.25
N MET A 45 -8.11 4.65 1.86
CA MET A 45 -7.82 5.95 2.46
C MET A 45 -8.95 6.96 2.29
N GLN A 46 -9.65 6.93 1.16
CA GLN A 46 -10.78 7.81 0.89
C GLN A 46 -11.99 7.56 1.79
N THR A 47 -12.07 6.41 2.45
CA THR A 47 -13.14 6.12 3.42
C THR A 47 -12.97 6.85 4.75
N TYR A 48 -11.80 7.43 4.99
CA TYR A 48 -11.50 8.18 6.23
C TYR A 48 -11.80 9.65 6.04
N ASP A 49 -12.71 10.17 6.84
CA ASP A 49 -13.04 11.60 6.86
C ASP A 49 -12.27 12.27 8.01
N THR A 50 -11.08 12.76 7.71
CA THR A 50 -10.20 13.39 8.72
C THR A 50 -10.79 14.68 9.28
N ALA A 51 -11.49 15.46 8.48
CA ALA A 51 -12.13 16.67 8.92
C ALA A 51 -13.22 16.36 9.96
N LEU A 52 -14.03 15.34 9.70
CA LEU A 52 -15.05 14.88 10.65
C LEU A 52 -14.42 14.36 11.94
N MET A 53 -13.35 13.60 11.86
CA MET A 53 -12.61 13.09 13.02
C MET A 53 -12.12 14.22 13.91
N HIS A 54 -11.48 15.23 13.33
CA HIS A 54 -11.00 16.40 14.08
C HIS A 54 -12.15 17.21 14.70
N THR A 55 -13.23 17.39 13.95
CA THR A 55 -14.42 18.08 14.46
C THR A 55 -15.03 17.30 15.63
N THR A 56 -15.13 15.99 15.53
CA THR A 56 -15.67 15.14 16.58
C THR A 56 -14.81 15.20 17.85
N LEU A 57 -13.47 15.16 17.71
CA LEU A 57 -12.55 15.30 18.84
C LEU A 57 -12.75 16.64 19.55
N GLU A 58 -12.93 17.72 18.80
CA GLU A 58 -13.17 19.06 19.36
C GLU A 58 -14.52 19.11 20.08
N MET A 59 -15.55 18.51 19.51
CA MET A 59 -16.86 18.42 20.16
C MET A 59 -16.81 17.63 21.48
N LEU A 60 -16.08 16.54 21.50
CA LEU A 60 -15.86 15.73 22.71
C LEU A 60 -15.13 16.52 23.79
N ARG A 61 -14.10 17.28 23.40
CA ARG A 61 -13.34 18.12 24.31
C ARG A 61 -14.25 19.19 24.96
N ARG A 62 -15.08 19.85 24.17
CA ARG A 62 -16.02 20.85 24.65
C ARG A 62 -17.06 20.25 25.58
N ALA A 63 -17.54 19.04 25.26
CA ALA A 63 -18.51 18.35 26.12
C ALA A 63 -17.93 18.05 27.52
N VAL A 64 -16.63 17.72 27.60
CA VAL A 64 -15.95 17.57 28.90
C VAL A 64 -15.88 18.92 29.64
N GLU A 65 -15.49 20.00 28.95
CA GLU A 65 -15.42 21.32 29.53
C GLU A 65 -16.78 21.79 30.07
N ASP A 66 -17.85 21.46 29.35
CA ASP A 66 -19.20 21.84 29.70
C ASP A 66 -19.84 20.89 30.75
N GLY A 67 -19.11 19.90 31.22
CA GLY A 67 -19.56 18.94 32.19
C GLY A 67 -20.60 17.93 31.68
N GLN A 68 -20.78 17.84 30.36
CA GLN A 68 -21.72 16.91 29.72
C GLN A 68 -21.13 15.52 29.48
N LEU A 69 -19.82 15.41 29.51
CA LEU A 69 -19.08 14.17 29.28
C LEU A 69 -18.03 14.03 30.36
N SER A 70 -17.88 12.84 30.94
CA SER A 70 -16.80 12.56 31.87
C SER A 70 -15.47 12.42 31.15
N VAL A 71 -14.36 12.61 31.87
CA VAL A 71 -13.01 12.42 31.34
C VAL A 71 -12.82 10.99 30.85
N ILE A 72 -13.36 10.01 31.57
CA ILE A 72 -13.25 8.59 31.17
C ILE A 72 -14.01 8.32 29.88
N GLU A 73 -15.23 8.85 29.76
CA GLU A 73 -16.02 8.75 28.52
C GLU A 73 -15.32 9.44 27.35
N TYR A 74 -14.72 10.60 27.60
CA TYR A 74 -13.91 11.29 26.61
C TYR A 74 -12.78 10.40 26.09
N TYR A 75 -11.98 9.82 26.98
CA TYR A 75 -10.86 8.97 26.57
C TYR A 75 -11.32 7.74 25.82
N THR A 76 -12.44 7.14 26.21
CA THR A 76 -13.02 5.98 25.53
C THR A 76 -13.39 6.31 24.09
N GLU A 77 -14.10 7.43 23.89
CA GLU A 77 -14.54 7.85 22.55
C GLU A 77 -13.37 8.37 21.70
N ALA A 78 -12.51 9.18 22.29
CA ALA A 78 -11.35 9.74 21.61
C ALA A 78 -10.34 8.67 21.17
N ASP A 79 -10.16 7.61 21.97
CA ASP A 79 -9.27 6.51 21.66
C ASP A 79 -9.63 5.84 20.32
N GLY A 80 -10.91 5.62 20.06
CA GLY A 80 -11.38 5.06 18.80
C GLY A 80 -11.01 5.95 17.60
N ILE A 81 -11.16 7.27 17.76
CA ILE A 81 -10.81 8.22 16.71
C ILE A 81 -9.30 8.23 16.47
N TYR A 82 -8.51 8.27 17.54
CA TYR A 82 -7.04 8.25 17.42
C TYR A 82 -6.52 6.97 16.78
N ARG A 83 -7.14 5.82 17.08
CA ARG A 83 -6.81 4.55 16.41
C ARG A 83 -7.09 4.61 14.92
N ASN A 84 -8.21 5.19 14.52
CA ASN A 84 -8.54 5.37 13.12
C ASN A 84 -7.54 6.30 12.41
N LEU A 85 -7.15 7.40 13.05
CA LEU A 85 -6.13 8.30 12.52
C LEU A 85 -4.78 7.60 12.37
N GLN A 86 -4.40 6.76 13.34
CA GLN A 86 -3.18 5.96 13.26
C GLN A 86 -3.23 4.96 12.12
N THR A 87 -4.36 4.29 11.93
CA THR A 87 -4.56 3.37 10.80
C THR A 87 -4.41 4.09 9.46
N LEU A 88 -5.00 5.27 9.35
CA LEU A 88 -4.87 6.09 8.14
C LEU A 88 -3.41 6.47 7.89
N GLU A 89 -2.67 6.86 8.91
CA GLU A 89 -1.24 7.18 8.80
C GLU A 89 -0.44 5.97 8.30
N GLU A 90 -0.72 4.77 8.82
CA GLU A 90 -0.09 3.53 8.37
C GLU A 90 -0.40 3.25 6.89
N LEU A 91 -1.64 3.47 6.47
CA LEU A 91 -2.05 3.33 5.07
C LEU A 91 -1.34 4.33 4.16
N GLU A 92 -1.23 5.58 4.59
CA GLU A 92 -0.52 6.63 3.86
C GLU A 92 0.96 6.29 3.70
N ASN A 93 1.60 5.80 4.77
CA ASN A 93 3.00 5.38 4.74
C ASN A 93 3.21 4.22 3.77
N ARG A 94 2.31 3.24 3.78
CA ARG A 94 2.35 2.13 2.85
C ARG A 94 2.15 2.58 1.40
N TYR A 95 1.21 3.48 1.18
CA TYR A 95 0.95 4.09 -0.12
C TYR A 95 2.21 4.78 -0.67
N HIS A 96 2.84 5.62 0.14
CA HIS A 96 4.05 6.33 -0.27
C HIS A 96 5.24 5.40 -0.51
N ALA A 97 5.40 4.37 0.32
CA ALA A 97 6.45 3.36 0.14
C ALA A 97 6.26 2.59 -1.17
N LEU A 98 5.04 2.19 -1.48
CA LEU A 98 4.70 1.49 -2.71
C LEU A 98 4.89 2.37 -3.94
N LEU A 99 4.47 3.64 -3.85
CA LEU A 99 4.65 4.61 -4.91
C LEU A 99 6.14 4.83 -5.22
N ALA A 100 6.99 4.94 -4.18
CA ALA A 100 8.42 5.07 -4.33
C ALA A 100 9.05 3.82 -4.98
N GLU A 101 8.58 2.62 -4.61
CA GLU A 101 9.04 1.38 -5.22
C GLU A 101 8.66 1.30 -6.71
N LEU A 102 7.43 1.63 -7.05
CA LEU A 102 6.96 1.70 -8.44
C LEU A 102 7.77 2.72 -9.26
N PHE A 103 8.06 3.87 -8.67
CA PHE A 103 8.87 4.89 -9.34
C PHE A 103 10.28 4.38 -9.63
N ARG A 104 10.93 3.69 -8.70
CA ARG A 104 12.24 3.07 -8.92
C ARG A 104 12.19 2.00 -10.01
N ASN A 105 11.12 1.21 -10.05
CA ASN A 105 10.97 0.13 -11.02
C ASN A 105 10.69 0.63 -12.44
N SER A 106 10.22 1.86 -12.59
CA SER A 106 9.92 2.47 -13.90
C SER A 106 11.13 3.19 -14.52
N LEU A 107 12.21 3.34 -13.77
CA LEU A 107 13.47 3.88 -14.26
C LEU A 107 14.35 2.74 -14.82
#